data_d03debecb0a6a831e77db435306579fc
#
_entry.id   d03debecb0a6a831e77db435306579fc
#
_cell.length_a   1.000
_cell.length_b   1.000
_cell.length_c   1.000
_cell.angle_alpha   90.00
_cell.angle_beta   90.00
_cell.angle_gamma   90.00
#
_symmetry.space_group_name_H-M   'P 1'
#
loop_
_entity.id
_entity.type
_entity.pdbx_description
1 polymer ?
#
loop_
_entity_poly.entity_id
_entity_poly.type
_entity_poly.pdbx_seq_one_letter_code
_entity_poly.pdbx_strand_id
1 'polypeptide(L)'
;MLFRSDGGDCEVGIESTIVDVSSGDRAVLLRPGAITPKEILAKTGVRVYGSGEVVDTNAHSQTLPRVSGSLKAHYAPTTPLRLYAPGRVLDALTEFPDTKSRVAVAVWDSESSLGDDGHPSAQFEEVEVPSDSTAFASRLYRTLRDLDEQGWDLILFPEPPAGEEWDGVRDRLQRACFGSGPSPSSHESN
;
A
#
# COMPACT_ATOMS: atom_id res chain seq x y z
N MET A 1 -13.50 -26.25 -14.93
CA MET A 1 -12.08 -26.50 -14.70
C MET A 1 -11.35 -25.19 -15.00
N LEU A 2 -10.83 -24.52 -13.95
CA LEU A 2 -10.09 -23.26 -14.11
C LEU A 2 -8.62 -23.62 -14.31
N PHE A 3 -8.07 -23.32 -15.47
CA PHE A 3 -6.65 -23.45 -15.73
C PHE A 3 -5.95 -22.23 -15.13
N ARG A 4 -5.02 -22.46 -14.22
CA ARG A 4 -4.04 -21.45 -13.79
C ARG A 4 -2.72 -21.84 -14.40
N SER A 5 -2.13 -20.95 -15.19
CA SER A 5 -0.73 -21.02 -15.61
C SER A 5 0.11 -20.24 -14.61
N ASP A 6 1.16 -20.85 -14.10
CA ASP A 6 2.14 -20.16 -13.26
C ASP A 6 3.24 -19.64 -14.19
N GLY A 7 3.35 -18.33 -14.30
CA GLY A 7 4.38 -17.63 -15.09
C GLY A 7 5.62 -17.28 -14.29
N GLY A 8 5.71 -17.70 -13.04
CA GLY A 8 6.76 -17.29 -12.10
C GLY A 8 6.49 -15.93 -11.47
N ASP A 9 7.45 -15.46 -10.67
CA ASP A 9 7.34 -14.19 -9.94
C ASP A 9 7.38 -12.99 -10.91
N CYS A 10 6.49 -12.02 -10.70
CA CYS A 10 6.49 -10.75 -11.41
C CYS A 10 7.66 -9.88 -10.95
N GLU A 11 8.46 -9.34 -11.88
CA GLU A 11 9.57 -8.42 -11.55
C GLU A 11 9.06 -7.14 -10.87
N VAL A 12 7.91 -6.62 -11.30
CA VAL A 12 7.34 -5.36 -10.79
C VAL A 12 6.47 -5.57 -9.54
N GLY A 13 5.69 -6.64 -9.49
CA GLY A 13 4.86 -7.05 -8.35
C GLY A 13 3.60 -6.24 -8.08
N ILE A 14 3.50 -4.99 -8.54
CA ILE A 14 2.30 -4.15 -8.46
C ILE A 14 1.74 -3.85 -9.85
N GLU A 15 0.50 -3.38 -9.92
CA GLU A 15 -0.15 -3.06 -11.18
C GLU A 15 0.47 -1.82 -11.85
N SER A 16 0.34 -1.77 -13.17
CA SER A 16 0.86 -0.71 -14.03
C SER A 16 0.34 0.69 -13.66
N THR A 17 1.15 1.70 -13.94
CA THR A 17 0.72 3.11 -13.99
C THR A 17 -0.37 3.27 -15.04
N ILE A 18 -1.44 4.02 -14.72
CA ILE A 18 -2.50 4.38 -15.67
C ILE A 18 -2.56 5.88 -15.77
N VAL A 19 -2.48 6.37 -17.02
CA VAL A 19 -2.55 7.79 -17.35
C VAL A 19 -3.71 8.01 -18.32
N ASP A 20 -4.56 8.96 -18.01
CA ASP A 20 -5.61 9.43 -18.93
C ASP A 20 -5.05 10.53 -19.83
N VAL A 21 -5.15 10.32 -21.12
CA VAL A 21 -4.77 11.28 -22.18
C VAL A 21 -5.97 11.65 -23.06
N SER A 22 -7.18 11.30 -22.66
CA SER A 22 -8.39 11.50 -23.48
C SER A 22 -8.76 12.97 -23.64
N SER A 23 -8.35 13.83 -22.72
CA SER A 23 -8.65 15.27 -22.74
C SER A 23 -7.81 16.08 -23.76
N GLY A 24 -6.89 15.45 -24.46
CA GLY A 24 -6.07 16.06 -25.52
C GLY A 24 -4.95 16.96 -25.03
N ASP A 25 -5.22 17.83 -24.07
CA ASP A 25 -4.28 18.87 -23.62
C ASP A 25 -3.45 18.45 -22.41
N ARG A 26 -3.87 17.43 -21.68
CA ARG A 26 -3.26 17.05 -20.38
C ARG A 26 -3.30 15.57 -20.16
N ALA A 27 -2.19 15.07 -19.61
CA ALA A 27 -2.11 13.70 -19.13
C ALA A 27 -2.36 13.70 -17.62
N VAL A 28 -3.33 12.88 -17.16
CA VAL A 28 -3.72 12.80 -15.72
C VAL A 28 -3.42 11.42 -15.18
N LEU A 29 -2.70 11.35 -14.04
CA LEU A 29 -2.42 10.11 -13.35
C LEU A 29 -3.71 9.58 -12.70
N LEU A 30 -4.19 8.43 -13.16
CA LEU A 30 -5.36 7.75 -12.60
C LEU A 30 -4.95 6.68 -11.57
N ARG A 31 -3.79 6.06 -11.76
CA ARG A 31 -3.24 5.06 -10.83
C ARG A 31 -1.72 5.12 -10.84
N PRO A 32 -1.07 5.37 -9.73
CA PRO A 32 0.38 5.25 -9.64
C PRO A 32 0.80 3.78 -9.74
N GLY A 33 1.93 3.51 -10.37
CA GLY A 33 2.56 2.21 -10.52
C GLY A 33 4.08 2.37 -10.53
N ALA A 34 4.80 1.37 -11.05
CA ALA A 34 6.27 1.39 -11.07
C ALA A 34 6.86 2.48 -11.97
N ILE A 35 6.14 2.89 -13.03
CA ILE A 35 6.58 3.98 -13.91
C ILE A 35 6.07 5.30 -13.35
N THR A 36 7.00 6.18 -12.95
CA THR A 36 6.69 7.46 -12.33
C THR A 36 6.32 8.56 -13.33
N PRO A 37 5.58 9.60 -12.93
CA PRO A 37 5.36 10.81 -13.74
C PRO A 37 6.66 11.45 -14.25
N LYS A 38 7.70 11.46 -13.42
CA LYS A 38 9.03 11.98 -13.77
C LYS A 38 9.69 11.20 -14.90
N GLU A 39 9.59 9.87 -14.88
CA GLU A 39 10.12 9.02 -15.96
C GLU A 39 9.34 9.19 -17.26
N ILE A 40 8.01 9.33 -17.18
CA ILE A 40 7.18 9.62 -18.35
C ILE A 40 7.61 10.94 -18.97
N LEU A 41 7.73 12.01 -18.15
CA LEU A 41 8.18 13.31 -18.61
C LEU A 41 9.57 13.23 -19.27
N ALA A 42 10.52 12.54 -18.64
CA ALA A 42 11.88 12.41 -19.16
C ALA A 42 11.95 11.69 -20.52
N LYS A 43 11.08 10.69 -20.73
CA LYS A 43 11.08 9.87 -21.94
C LYS A 43 10.22 10.42 -23.07
N THR A 44 9.14 11.13 -22.75
CA THR A 44 8.12 11.54 -23.73
C THR A 44 7.99 13.05 -23.89
N GLY A 45 8.51 13.84 -22.96
CA GLY A 45 8.26 15.27 -22.84
C GLY A 45 6.85 15.63 -22.34
N VAL A 46 6.02 14.64 -22.05
CA VAL A 46 4.63 14.85 -21.58
C VAL A 46 4.60 14.93 -20.07
N ARG A 47 4.13 16.06 -19.54
CA ARG A 47 3.90 16.21 -18.09
C ARG A 47 2.61 15.49 -17.70
N VAL A 48 2.71 14.65 -16.66
CA VAL A 48 1.57 13.96 -16.04
C VAL A 48 1.22 14.68 -14.74
N TYR A 49 -0.05 15.03 -14.59
CA TYR A 49 -0.59 15.73 -13.42
C TYR A 49 -1.24 14.73 -12.46
N GLY A 50 -1.10 14.95 -11.16
CA GLY A 50 -1.81 14.17 -10.15
C GLY A 50 -3.33 14.40 -10.24
N SER A 51 -4.11 13.40 -9.86
CA SER A 51 -5.59 13.50 -9.85
C SER A 51 -6.15 14.57 -8.90
N GLY A 52 -5.34 15.07 -7.96
CA GLY A 52 -5.67 16.15 -7.03
C GLY A 52 -5.04 17.52 -7.39
N GLU A 53 -4.22 17.60 -8.43
CA GLU A 53 -3.71 18.89 -8.91
C GLU A 53 -4.87 19.65 -9.57
N VAL A 54 -5.29 20.75 -8.95
CA VAL A 54 -6.36 21.61 -9.41
C VAL A 54 -5.99 22.16 -10.79
N VAL A 55 -6.65 21.66 -11.77
CA VAL A 55 -6.58 22.13 -13.13
C VAL A 55 -7.66 23.20 -13.30
N ASP A 56 -7.25 24.37 -13.77
CA ASP A 56 -8.11 25.53 -14.06
C ASP A 56 -9.57 25.23 -14.33
N THR A 57 -10.43 25.95 -13.64
CA THR A 57 -11.87 25.80 -13.47
C THR A 57 -12.74 25.99 -14.71
N ASN A 58 -12.18 26.01 -15.91
CA ASN A 58 -12.94 26.25 -17.16
C ASN A 58 -13.16 25.01 -18.04
N ALA A 59 -12.66 23.84 -17.66
CA ALA A 59 -13.01 22.59 -18.33
C ALA A 59 -14.12 21.89 -17.55
N HIS A 60 -15.21 21.60 -18.21
CA HIS A 60 -16.36 20.85 -17.74
C HIS A 60 -15.94 19.74 -16.77
N SER A 61 -16.62 19.64 -15.64
CA SER A 61 -16.52 18.56 -14.64
C SER A 61 -16.65 17.19 -15.31
N GLN A 62 -15.62 16.74 -15.99
CA GLN A 62 -15.54 15.37 -16.48
C GLN A 62 -15.17 14.50 -15.30
N THR A 63 -16.09 13.68 -14.88
CA THR A 63 -15.83 12.60 -13.94
C THR A 63 -14.70 11.74 -14.52
N LEU A 64 -13.56 11.69 -13.83
CA LEU A 64 -12.42 10.86 -14.24
C LEU A 64 -12.89 9.42 -14.46
N PRO A 65 -12.38 8.74 -15.52
CA PRO A 65 -12.75 7.37 -15.80
C PRO A 65 -12.45 6.46 -14.60
N ARG A 66 -13.36 5.55 -14.30
CA ARG A 66 -13.09 4.50 -13.33
C ARG A 66 -12.06 3.54 -13.90
N VAL A 67 -10.97 3.35 -13.17
CA VAL A 67 -9.94 2.39 -13.56
C VAL A 67 -9.96 1.15 -12.68
N SER A 68 -9.46 0.04 -13.19
CA SER A 68 -9.25 -1.19 -12.42
C SER A 68 -8.36 -0.89 -11.21
N GLY A 69 -8.73 -1.39 -10.02
CA GLY A 69 -7.99 -1.13 -8.79
C GLY A 69 -8.29 0.24 -8.12
N SER A 70 -9.31 0.99 -8.59
CA SER A 70 -9.74 2.25 -7.98
C SER A 70 -10.67 2.07 -6.77
N LEU A 71 -11.00 0.84 -6.41
CA LEU A 71 -11.78 0.55 -5.20
C LEU A 71 -10.98 0.95 -3.96
N LYS A 72 -11.66 1.52 -2.97
CA LYS A 72 -11.02 1.94 -1.70
C LYS A 72 -10.40 0.76 -0.96
N ALA A 73 -11.04 -0.42 -0.98
CA ALA A 73 -10.53 -1.66 -0.44
C ALA A 73 -10.09 -2.58 -1.58
N HIS A 74 -8.82 -2.99 -1.60
CA HIS A 74 -8.30 -3.93 -2.59
C HIS A 74 -7.07 -4.64 -2.02
N TYR A 75 -6.97 -5.96 -2.22
CA TYR A 75 -5.88 -6.81 -1.70
C TYR A 75 -5.67 -6.72 -0.18
N ALA A 76 -6.74 -6.38 0.54
CA ALA A 76 -6.69 -6.23 1.97
C ALA A 76 -6.59 -7.59 2.67
N PRO A 77 -5.71 -7.75 3.66
CA PRO A 77 -5.69 -8.92 4.52
C PRO A 77 -6.95 -8.97 5.41
N THR A 78 -7.30 -10.16 5.87
CA THR A 78 -8.33 -10.35 6.90
C THR A 78 -7.85 -9.90 8.27
N THR A 79 -6.54 -9.99 8.51
CA THR A 79 -5.89 -9.42 9.69
C THR A 79 -5.89 -7.89 9.59
N PRO A 80 -6.25 -7.16 10.66
CA PRO A 80 -6.13 -5.70 10.69
C PRO A 80 -4.72 -5.25 10.32
N LEU A 81 -4.61 -4.31 9.38
CA LEU A 81 -3.36 -3.74 8.91
C LEU A 81 -3.33 -2.23 9.20
N ARG A 82 -2.25 -1.75 9.81
CA ARG A 82 -2.04 -0.33 10.07
C ARG A 82 -0.66 0.12 9.64
N LEU A 83 -0.56 1.40 9.26
CA LEU A 83 0.72 2.04 9.00
C LEU A 83 1.18 2.82 10.24
N TYR A 84 2.48 2.80 10.49
CA TYR A 84 3.12 3.62 11.50
C TYR A 84 4.13 4.59 10.87
N ALA A 85 4.19 5.80 11.40
CA ALA A 85 5.14 6.80 10.93
C ALA A 85 6.59 6.43 11.31
N PRO A 86 7.59 6.85 10.52
CA PRO A 86 8.99 6.58 10.82
C PRO A 86 9.38 6.94 12.26
N GLY A 87 10.03 6.02 12.95
CA GLY A 87 10.43 6.18 14.34
C GLY A 87 9.29 6.12 15.39
N ARG A 88 8.04 5.82 14.97
CA ARG A 88 6.86 5.81 15.85
C ARG A 88 6.29 4.40 16.07
N VAL A 89 7.05 3.35 15.77
CA VAL A 89 6.58 1.97 15.93
C VAL A 89 6.18 1.65 17.37
N LEU A 90 6.92 2.16 18.35
CA LEU A 90 6.63 1.94 19.78
C LEU A 90 5.30 2.58 20.20
N ASP A 91 5.01 3.77 19.68
CA ASP A 91 3.74 4.43 19.93
C ASP A 91 2.60 3.60 19.33
N ALA A 92 2.78 3.10 18.10
CA ALA A 92 1.80 2.24 17.45
C ALA A 92 1.54 0.95 18.23
N LEU A 93 2.56 0.36 18.85
CA LEU A 93 2.42 -0.82 19.72
C LEU A 93 1.69 -0.49 21.02
N THR A 94 1.92 0.68 21.61
CA THR A 94 1.27 1.09 22.88
C THR A 94 -0.22 1.41 22.72
N GLU A 95 -0.67 1.72 21.52
CA GLU A 95 -2.10 1.88 21.22
C GLU A 95 -2.90 0.56 21.33
N PHE A 96 -2.20 -0.59 21.42
CA PHE A 96 -2.78 -1.91 21.61
C PHE A 96 -2.50 -2.43 23.03
N PRO A 97 -3.39 -2.16 23.98
CA PRO A 97 -3.17 -2.47 25.40
C PRO A 97 -3.36 -3.95 25.74
N ASP A 98 -3.79 -4.79 24.81
CA ASP A 98 -3.98 -6.22 25.09
C ASP A 98 -2.65 -6.96 25.06
N THR A 99 -2.18 -7.35 26.25
CA THR A 99 -0.93 -8.09 26.48
C THR A 99 -0.91 -9.49 25.84
N LYS A 100 -2.04 -9.96 25.32
CA LYS A 100 -2.16 -11.28 24.68
C LYS A 100 -2.17 -11.21 23.17
N SER A 101 -2.29 -10.01 22.59
CA SER A 101 -2.30 -9.85 21.15
C SER A 101 -0.94 -10.14 20.54
N ARG A 102 -0.94 -10.90 19.46
CA ARG A 102 0.23 -11.19 18.62
C ARG A 102 0.29 -10.16 17.50
N VAL A 103 1.40 -9.43 17.40
CA VAL A 103 1.57 -8.35 16.43
C VAL A 103 2.75 -8.65 15.50
N ALA A 104 2.53 -8.65 14.19
CA ALA A 104 3.62 -8.64 13.22
C ALA A 104 4.02 -7.19 12.95
N VAL A 105 5.29 -6.89 13.11
CA VAL A 105 5.85 -5.55 12.87
C VAL A 105 6.80 -5.62 11.69
N ALA A 106 6.40 -5.11 10.54
CA ALA A 106 7.30 -4.96 9.41
C ALA A 106 8.28 -3.83 9.71
N VAL A 107 9.58 -4.07 9.50
CA VAL A 107 10.66 -3.10 9.67
C VAL A 107 11.50 -3.04 8.41
N TRP A 108 12.06 -1.87 8.10
CA TRP A 108 12.95 -1.77 6.94
C TRP A 108 14.25 -2.54 7.18
N ASP A 109 14.71 -3.29 6.17
CA ASP A 109 15.98 -4.03 6.21
C ASP A 109 17.21 -3.14 6.41
N SER A 110 17.06 -1.83 6.22
CA SER A 110 18.09 -0.81 6.49
C SER A 110 18.07 -0.29 7.94
N GLU A 111 17.06 -0.62 8.72
CA GLU A 111 16.92 -0.19 10.11
C GLU A 111 17.45 -1.26 11.08
N SER A 112 17.90 -0.81 12.24
CA SER A 112 18.27 -1.74 13.31
C SER A 112 17.00 -2.33 13.93
N SER A 113 17.08 -3.60 14.36
CA SER A 113 16.03 -4.25 15.14
C SER A 113 15.58 -3.37 16.31
N LEU A 114 14.29 -3.42 16.61
CA LEU A 114 13.67 -2.65 17.70
C LEU A 114 14.25 -2.97 19.08
N GLY A 115 15.02 -4.05 19.21
CA GLY A 115 15.63 -4.50 20.46
C GLY A 115 14.62 -5.03 21.47
N ASP A 116 15.14 -5.73 22.48
CA ASP A 116 14.33 -6.33 23.56
C ASP A 116 14.10 -5.35 24.74
N ASP A 117 14.33 -4.07 24.52
CA ASP A 117 14.33 -3.04 25.56
C ASP A 117 12.93 -2.67 26.03
N GLY A 118 12.26 -3.62 26.72
CA GLY A 118 11.18 -3.26 27.64
C GLY A 118 9.85 -2.88 27.01
N HIS A 119 9.41 -3.54 25.93
CA HIS A 119 8.07 -3.32 25.39
C HIS A 119 6.98 -3.87 26.31
N PRO A 120 6.02 -3.04 26.72
CA PRO A 120 5.28 -3.36 27.93
C PRO A 120 4.15 -4.35 27.77
N SER A 121 3.75 -4.82 26.57
CA SER A 121 2.47 -5.50 26.57
C SER A 121 2.20 -6.53 25.47
N ALA A 122 2.58 -6.32 24.22
CA ALA A 122 2.23 -7.24 23.12
C ALA A 122 3.38 -8.20 22.80
N GLN A 123 3.05 -9.45 22.47
CA GLN A 123 4.02 -10.33 21.81
C GLN A 123 4.14 -9.87 20.37
N PHE A 124 5.27 -9.27 20.00
CA PHE A 124 5.50 -8.88 18.61
C PHE A 124 6.63 -9.67 17.98
N GLU A 125 6.55 -9.84 16.68
CA GLU A 125 7.60 -10.41 15.85
C GLU A 125 7.96 -9.43 14.73
N GLU A 126 9.25 -9.19 14.57
CA GLU A 126 9.76 -8.32 13.51
C GLU A 126 9.86 -9.09 12.20
N VAL A 127 9.41 -8.45 11.13
CA VAL A 127 9.48 -8.98 9.76
C VAL A 127 10.20 -7.96 8.88
N GLU A 128 11.40 -8.31 8.42
CA GLU A 128 12.16 -7.44 7.54
C GLU A 128 11.49 -7.26 6.18
N VAL A 129 11.38 -6.00 5.74
CA VAL A 129 10.88 -5.64 4.43
C VAL A 129 11.92 -4.77 3.70
N PRO A 130 12.02 -4.89 2.36
CA PRO A 130 13.00 -4.13 1.60
C PRO A 130 12.82 -2.62 1.73
N SER A 131 13.91 -1.89 1.95
CA SER A 131 13.95 -0.42 1.94
C SER A 131 14.10 0.18 0.52
N ASP A 132 14.28 -0.66 -0.50
CA ASP A 132 14.22 -0.28 -1.92
C ASP A 132 12.79 -0.40 -2.46
N SER A 133 12.28 0.64 -3.13
CA SER A 133 10.89 0.70 -3.61
C SER A 133 10.54 -0.39 -4.60
N THR A 134 11.45 -0.78 -5.50
CA THR A 134 11.25 -1.81 -6.50
C THR A 134 11.22 -3.20 -5.87
N ALA A 135 12.19 -3.48 -5.00
CA ALA A 135 12.24 -4.74 -4.27
C ALA A 135 11.02 -4.91 -3.35
N PHE A 136 10.59 -3.82 -2.69
CA PHE A 136 9.38 -3.83 -1.88
C PHE A 136 8.13 -4.09 -2.71
N ALA A 137 7.95 -3.35 -3.82
CA ALA A 137 6.80 -3.51 -4.73
C ALA A 137 6.67 -4.96 -5.22
N SER A 138 7.80 -5.60 -5.60
CA SER A 138 7.80 -6.97 -6.09
C SER A 138 7.35 -8.01 -5.06
N ARG A 139 7.51 -7.72 -3.77
CA ARG A 139 7.18 -8.62 -2.64
C ARG A 139 5.90 -8.27 -1.90
N LEU A 140 5.35 -7.06 -2.10
CA LEU A 140 4.27 -6.49 -1.30
C LEU A 140 3.11 -7.47 -1.07
N TYR A 141 2.50 -7.96 -2.14
CA TYR A 141 1.33 -8.84 -2.02
C TYR A 141 1.63 -10.21 -1.45
N ARG A 142 2.85 -10.73 -1.71
CA ARG A 142 3.30 -11.97 -1.07
C ARG A 142 3.45 -11.76 0.43
N THR A 143 4.17 -10.72 0.84
CA THR A 143 4.38 -10.41 2.26
C THR A 143 3.06 -10.22 3.01
N LEU A 144 2.12 -9.46 2.44
CA LEU A 144 0.79 -9.28 3.05
C LEU A 144 0.04 -10.59 3.21
N ARG A 145 0.09 -11.48 2.21
CA ARG A 145 -0.56 -12.79 2.26
C ARG A 145 0.12 -13.71 3.29
N ASP A 146 1.44 -13.79 3.25
CA ASP A 146 2.20 -14.65 4.16
C ASP A 146 1.95 -14.24 5.62
N LEU A 147 1.85 -12.94 5.90
CA LEU A 147 1.50 -12.43 7.22
C LEU A 147 0.04 -12.73 7.60
N ASP A 148 -0.90 -12.56 6.68
CA ASP A 148 -2.32 -12.84 6.93
C ASP A 148 -2.56 -14.31 7.28
N GLU A 149 -1.83 -15.24 6.64
CA GLU A 149 -1.93 -16.68 6.88
C GLU A 149 -1.35 -17.14 8.23
N GLN A 150 -0.52 -16.31 8.89
CA GLN A 150 0.12 -16.64 10.17
C GLN A 150 -0.77 -16.39 11.40
N GLY A 151 -1.96 -15.78 11.20
CA GLY A 151 -2.95 -15.59 12.26
C GLY A 151 -2.52 -14.57 13.32
N TRP A 152 -1.94 -13.46 12.91
CA TRP A 152 -1.70 -12.29 13.74
C TRP A 152 -3.01 -11.59 14.10
N ASP A 153 -3.03 -10.91 15.25
CA ASP A 153 -4.14 -10.05 15.64
C ASP A 153 -4.03 -8.66 15.01
N LEU A 154 -2.80 -8.25 14.65
CA LEU A 154 -2.49 -7.00 13.99
C LEU A 154 -1.22 -7.14 13.15
N ILE A 155 -1.21 -6.46 12.01
CA ILE A 155 -0.03 -6.24 11.18
C ILE A 155 0.29 -4.75 11.18
N LEU A 156 1.52 -4.39 11.55
CA LEU A 156 2.04 -3.03 11.48
C LEU A 156 3.04 -2.92 10.33
N PHE A 157 2.85 -1.96 9.43
CA PHE A 157 3.78 -1.66 8.36
C PHE A 157 4.31 -0.23 8.50
N PRO A 158 5.59 0.02 8.17
CA PRO A 158 6.11 1.38 8.13
C PRO A 158 5.44 2.15 6.97
N GLU A 159 5.15 3.44 7.20
CA GLU A 159 4.76 4.32 6.11
C GLU A 159 5.88 4.40 5.07
N PRO A 160 5.60 4.16 3.78
CA PRO A 160 6.61 4.29 2.73
C PRO A 160 7.20 5.71 2.70
N PRO A 161 8.51 5.83 2.45
CA PRO A 161 9.19 7.13 2.34
C PRO A 161 8.49 8.06 1.34
N ALA A 162 8.69 9.36 1.50
CA ALA A 162 8.26 10.35 0.51
C ALA A 162 9.06 10.18 -0.78
N GLY A 163 8.40 10.28 -1.94
CA GLY A 163 9.01 10.15 -3.26
C GLY A 163 8.06 9.51 -4.25
N GLU A 164 8.17 9.89 -5.53
CA GLU A 164 7.31 9.36 -6.60
C GLU A 164 7.50 7.85 -6.81
N GLU A 165 8.71 7.35 -6.56
CA GLU A 165 9.06 5.93 -6.66
C GLU A 165 8.30 5.05 -5.66
N TRP A 166 7.80 5.66 -4.58
CA TRP A 166 6.99 4.99 -3.56
C TRP A 166 5.48 5.15 -3.74
N ASP A 167 5.03 6.03 -4.66
CA ASP A 167 3.60 6.34 -4.81
C ASP A 167 2.77 5.11 -5.14
N GLY A 168 3.29 4.23 -5.99
CA GLY A 168 2.63 2.97 -6.34
C GLY A 168 2.42 2.05 -5.13
N VAL A 169 3.46 1.89 -4.32
CA VAL A 169 3.41 1.09 -3.07
C VAL A 169 2.50 1.76 -2.04
N ARG A 170 2.64 3.07 -1.86
CA ARG A 170 1.83 3.84 -0.90
C ARG A 170 0.33 3.71 -1.19
N ASP A 171 -0.09 3.85 -2.45
CA ASP A 171 -1.48 3.66 -2.86
C ASP A 171 -1.99 2.26 -2.51
N ARG A 172 -1.19 1.20 -2.73
CA ARG A 172 -1.59 -0.19 -2.43
C ARG A 172 -1.70 -0.46 -0.94
N LEU A 173 -0.73 0.01 -0.15
CA LEU A 173 -0.78 -0.15 1.30
C LEU A 173 -1.95 0.59 1.92
N GLN A 174 -2.24 1.83 1.48
CA GLN A 174 -3.41 2.57 1.96
C GLN A 174 -4.72 1.84 1.66
N ARG A 175 -4.87 1.24 0.47
CA ARG A 175 -6.05 0.44 0.11
C ARG A 175 -6.14 -0.85 0.90
N ALA A 176 -5.01 -1.51 1.14
CA ALA A 176 -4.95 -2.69 1.98
C ALA A 176 -5.36 -2.38 3.42
N CYS A 177 -4.85 -1.30 4.01
CA CYS A 177 -5.25 -0.83 5.33
C CYS A 177 -6.74 -0.52 5.41
N PHE A 178 -7.29 0.20 4.42
CA PHE A 178 -8.70 0.58 4.43
C PHE A 178 -9.64 -0.63 4.39
N GLY A 179 -9.25 -1.71 3.70
CA GLY A 179 -10.05 -2.92 3.57
C GLY A 179 -9.73 -4.02 4.55
N SER A 180 -8.70 -3.86 5.40
CA SER A 180 -8.24 -4.88 6.32
C SER A 180 -9.15 -5.04 7.55
N GLY A 181 -9.00 -6.18 8.19
CA GLY A 181 -9.79 -6.52 9.37
C GLY A 181 -11.11 -7.21 9.03
N PRO A 182 -11.86 -7.63 10.03
CA PRO A 182 -13.14 -8.30 9.84
C PRO A 182 -14.11 -7.36 9.13
N SER A 183 -14.71 -7.86 8.04
CA SER A 183 -15.78 -7.12 7.37
C SER A 183 -16.85 -6.74 8.39
N PRO A 184 -17.36 -5.48 8.36
CA PRO A 184 -18.47 -5.12 9.22
C PRO A 184 -19.59 -6.13 8.98
N SER A 185 -19.92 -6.89 10.03
CA SER A 185 -21.00 -7.87 9.98
C SER A 185 -22.26 -7.16 9.50
N SER A 186 -22.88 -7.69 8.46
CA SER A 186 -24.19 -7.28 7.95
C SER A 186 -25.29 -7.66 8.98
N HIS A 187 -25.19 -7.13 10.17
CA HIS A 187 -26.19 -7.18 11.20
C HIS A 187 -26.65 -5.76 11.53
N GLU A 188 -27.56 -5.28 10.68
CA GLU A 188 -28.65 -4.40 11.10
C GLU A 188 -29.59 -4.24 9.91
N SER A 189 -30.48 -5.22 9.78
CA SER A 189 -31.74 -5.04 9.08
C SER A 189 -32.76 -5.84 9.87
N ASN A 190 -33.31 -5.20 10.89
CA ASN A 190 -34.61 -5.60 11.43
C ASN A 190 -35.38 -4.36 11.82
#